data_5230a9c292c736a490a88e87af304335
#
_entry.id   5230a9c292c736a490a88e87af304335
#
_cell.length_a   1.000
_cell.length_b   1.000
_cell.length_c   1.000
_cell.angle_alpha   90.00
_cell.angle_beta   90.00
_cell.angle_gamma   90.00
#
_symmetry.space_group_name_H-M   'P 1'
#
loop_
_entity.id
_entity.type
_entity.pdbx_description
1 polymer ?
#
loop_
_entity_poly.entity_id
_entity_poly.type
_entity_poly.pdbx_seq_one_letter_code
_entity_poly.pdbx_strand_id
1 'polypeptide(L)'
;METNKRFFTTPIYYVNAQPHLGHAYTSIITDIAARFNRMCGNDTYFLTGTDEHGDKIVQAAEERNTTPKEYADRISTLFKELLPGLSISNDDFIRTTSSRHIQVVQKVLSRIYESGD
;
A
#
# COMPACT_ATOMS: atom_id res chain seq x y z
N MET A 1 -27.58 -14.36 -8.46
CA MET A 1 -26.55 -13.91 -9.41
C MET A 1 -25.18 -14.18 -8.80
N GLU A 2 -24.30 -14.79 -9.54
CA GLU A 2 -22.90 -14.90 -9.10
C GLU A 2 -22.31 -13.48 -9.03
N THR A 3 -21.90 -13.07 -7.85
CA THR A 3 -21.19 -11.81 -7.69
C THR A 3 -19.76 -11.96 -8.23
N ASN A 4 -19.42 -11.18 -9.23
CA ASN A 4 -18.06 -11.17 -9.75
C ASN A 4 -17.10 -10.52 -8.73
N LYS A 5 -16.02 -11.23 -8.39
CA LYS A 5 -14.98 -10.68 -7.54
C LYS A 5 -14.09 -9.70 -8.31
N ARG A 6 -13.82 -8.56 -7.73
CA ARG A 6 -12.95 -7.52 -8.28
C ARG A 6 -11.90 -7.11 -7.23
N PHE A 7 -10.65 -7.04 -7.67
CA PHE A 7 -9.54 -6.63 -6.83
C PHE A 7 -8.84 -5.42 -7.46
N PHE A 8 -8.80 -4.31 -6.72
CA PHE A 8 -8.15 -3.07 -7.13
C PHE A 8 -6.97 -2.78 -6.22
N THR A 9 -5.87 -2.34 -6.82
CA THR A 9 -4.71 -1.85 -6.09
C THR A 9 -4.24 -0.52 -6.66
N THR A 10 -3.72 0.34 -5.81
CA THR A 10 -2.75 1.35 -6.24
C THR A 10 -1.36 0.70 -6.33
N PRO A 11 -0.36 1.33 -6.97
CA PRO A 11 1.02 1.08 -6.61
C PRO A 11 1.21 1.33 -5.11
N ILE A 12 2.06 0.55 -4.45
CA ILE A 12 2.45 0.86 -3.08
C ILE A 12 3.36 2.09 -3.09
N TYR A 13 3.07 3.07 -2.24
CA TYR A 13 3.74 4.36 -2.25
C TYR A 13 5.08 4.30 -1.52
N TYR A 14 6.12 4.80 -2.17
CA TYR A 14 7.46 4.82 -1.61
C TYR A 14 7.61 5.92 -0.55
N VAL A 15 8.02 5.55 0.66
CA VAL A 15 8.04 6.46 1.83
C VAL A 15 9.33 7.29 1.95
N ASN A 16 9.97 7.62 0.85
CA ASN A 16 11.14 8.50 0.84
C ASN A 16 10.81 9.98 1.05
N ALA A 17 9.56 10.37 0.86
CA ALA A 17 9.06 11.73 1.04
C ALA A 17 7.58 11.73 1.46
N GLN A 18 7.08 12.90 1.86
CA GLN A 18 5.66 13.08 2.18
C GLN A 18 4.75 12.86 0.97
N PRO A 19 3.46 12.52 1.19
CA PRO A 19 2.47 12.45 0.13
C PRO A 19 2.38 13.76 -0.68
N HIS A 20 2.13 13.62 -1.97
CA HIS A 20 1.91 14.74 -2.88
C HIS A 20 0.70 14.51 -3.78
N LEU A 21 0.38 15.48 -4.63
CA LEU A 21 -0.81 15.46 -5.49
C LEU A 21 -0.89 14.21 -6.39
N GLY A 22 0.25 13.69 -6.87
CA GLY A 22 0.29 12.46 -7.67
C GLY A 22 -0.24 11.23 -6.92
N HIS A 23 0.08 11.12 -5.62
CA HIS A 23 -0.44 10.05 -4.77
C HIS A 23 -1.96 10.19 -4.55
N ALA A 24 -2.43 11.41 -4.29
CA ALA A 24 -3.85 11.70 -4.16
C ALA A 24 -4.61 11.36 -5.45
N TYR A 25 -4.09 11.75 -6.60
CA TYR A 25 -4.67 11.46 -7.92
C TYR A 25 -4.82 9.95 -8.15
N THR A 26 -3.76 9.17 -7.92
CA THR A 26 -3.77 7.71 -8.08
C THR A 26 -4.79 7.05 -7.14
N SER A 27 -4.83 7.48 -5.88
CA SER A 27 -5.79 6.96 -4.90
C SER A 27 -7.23 7.26 -5.29
N ILE A 28 -7.52 8.49 -5.75
CA ILE A 28 -8.86 8.91 -6.16
C ILE A 28 -9.35 8.13 -7.38
N ILE A 29 -8.51 7.96 -8.42
CA ILE A 29 -8.91 7.19 -9.62
C ILE A 29 -9.20 5.74 -9.26
N THR A 30 -8.38 5.11 -8.44
CA THR A 30 -8.59 3.73 -8.01
C THR A 30 -9.86 3.62 -7.16
N ASP A 31 -10.13 4.59 -6.30
CA ASP A 31 -11.34 4.64 -5.49
C ASP A 31 -12.60 4.80 -6.34
N ILE A 32 -12.56 5.62 -7.39
CA ILE A 32 -13.67 5.76 -8.34
C ILE A 32 -13.98 4.40 -8.99
N ALA A 33 -12.97 3.70 -9.46
CA ALA A 33 -13.13 2.37 -10.06
C ALA A 33 -13.71 1.34 -9.06
N ALA A 34 -13.21 1.34 -7.81
CA ALA A 34 -13.70 0.46 -6.76
C ALA A 34 -15.17 0.75 -6.41
N ARG A 35 -15.51 2.03 -6.22
CA ARG A 35 -16.90 2.46 -5.94
C ARG A 35 -17.85 2.10 -7.08
N PHE A 36 -17.45 2.36 -8.32
CA PHE A 36 -18.24 2.00 -9.49
C PHE A 36 -18.55 0.50 -9.52
N ASN A 37 -17.56 -0.34 -9.28
CA ASN A 37 -17.75 -1.79 -9.25
C ASN A 37 -18.67 -2.25 -8.10
N ARG A 38 -18.56 -1.64 -6.92
CA ARG A 38 -19.49 -1.90 -5.80
C ARG A 38 -20.93 -1.50 -6.15
N MET A 39 -21.11 -0.36 -6.82
CA MET A 39 -22.44 0.09 -7.28
C MET A 39 -23.04 -0.86 -8.34
N CYS A 40 -22.20 -1.52 -9.14
CA CYS A 40 -22.61 -2.57 -10.08
C CYS A 40 -22.90 -3.92 -9.41
N GLY A 41 -22.82 -4.02 -8.07
CA GLY A 41 -23.08 -5.26 -7.32
C GLY A 41 -21.93 -6.26 -7.31
N ASN A 42 -20.71 -5.86 -7.71
CA ASN A 42 -19.54 -6.71 -7.65
C ASN A 42 -18.96 -6.78 -6.21
N ASP A 43 -18.49 -7.96 -5.81
CA ASP A 43 -17.70 -8.14 -4.60
C ASP A 43 -16.31 -7.54 -4.83
N THR A 44 -16.08 -6.35 -4.27
CA THR A 44 -14.93 -5.52 -4.60
C THR A 44 -14.04 -5.28 -3.38
N TYR A 45 -12.77 -5.61 -3.53
CA TYR A 45 -11.72 -5.36 -2.54
C TYR A 45 -10.69 -4.36 -3.08
N PHE A 46 -10.42 -3.31 -2.33
CA PHE A 46 -9.47 -2.27 -2.68
C PHE A 46 -8.32 -2.20 -1.68
N LEU A 47 -7.12 -2.53 -2.14
CA LEU A 47 -5.87 -2.49 -1.36
C LEU A 47 -4.99 -1.33 -1.81
N THR A 48 -4.44 -0.61 -0.86
CA THR A 48 -3.33 0.33 -1.06
C THR A 48 -2.29 0.14 0.04
N GLY A 49 -1.19 0.88 0.01
CA GLY A 49 -0.17 0.73 1.03
C GLY A 49 1.12 1.48 0.73
N THR A 50 2.16 1.15 1.48
CA THR A 50 3.48 1.78 1.38
C THR A 50 4.59 0.76 1.17
N ASP A 51 5.56 1.13 0.30
CA ASP A 51 6.85 0.46 0.13
C ASP A 51 7.88 1.13 1.02
N GLU A 52 8.44 0.34 1.96
CA GLU A 52 9.20 0.88 3.09
C GLU A 52 10.66 0.39 3.12
N HIS A 53 11.15 -0.18 2.03
CA HIS A 53 12.53 -0.66 1.91
C HIS A 53 13.31 0.14 0.86
N GLY A 54 14.62 0.27 1.07
CA GLY A 54 15.56 0.84 0.10
C GLY A 54 16.46 1.96 0.65
N ASP A 55 17.56 2.20 -0.05
CA ASP A 55 18.63 3.11 0.38
C ASP A 55 18.17 4.57 0.52
N LYS A 56 17.23 5.00 -0.30
CA LYS A 56 16.68 6.38 -0.22
C LYS A 56 15.93 6.65 1.09
N ILE A 57 15.36 5.62 1.70
CA ILE A 57 14.70 5.74 3.01
C ILE A 57 15.76 5.87 4.11
N VAL A 58 16.85 5.11 4.00
CA VAL A 58 17.99 5.21 4.91
C VAL A 58 18.59 6.62 4.85
N GLN A 59 18.89 7.12 3.67
CA GLN A 59 19.42 8.49 3.46
C GLN A 59 18.48 9.56 4.03
N ALA A 60 17.17 9.47 3.74
CA ALA A 60 16.19 10.42 4.24
C ALA A 60 16.04 10.39 5.77
N ALA A 61 16.27 9.24 6.39
CA ALA A 61 16.28 9.10 7.84
C ALA A 61 17.55 9.70 8.47
N GLU A 62 18.72 9.46 7.87
CA GLU A 62 20.00 10.02 8.30
C GLU A 62 19.99 11.54 8.27
N GLU A 63 19.50 12.16 7.16
CA GLU A 63 19.34 13.61 7.04
C GLU A 63 18.48 14.24 8.15
N ARG A 64 17.64 13.44 8.80
CA ARG A 64 16.71 13.85 9.87
C ARG A 64 17.10 13.36 11.26
N ASN A 65 18.29 12.76 11.38
CA ASN A 65 18.81 12.20 12.64
C ASN A 65 17.80 11.23 13.29
N THR A 66 17.19 10.35 12.49
CA THR A 66 16.23 9.33 12.96
C THR A 66 16.60 7.96 12.39
N THR A 67 16.04 6.90 12.93
CA THR A 67 16.22 5.58 12.36
C THR A 67 15.37 5.36 11.12
N PRO A 68 15.80 4.51 10.16
CA PRO A 68 14.98 4.18 8.98
C PRO A 68 13.56 3.70 9.35
N LYS A 69 13.46 2.93 10.43
CA LYS A 69 12.17 2.43 10.90
C LYS A 69 11.26 3.55 11.39
N GLU A 70 11.74 4.43 12.25
CA GLU A 70 10.97 5.57 12.75
C GLU A 70 10.56 6.52 11.63
N TYR A 71 11.46 6.75 10.66
CA TYR A 71 11.17 7.54 9.49
C TYR A 71 10.05 6.91 8.66
N ALA A 72 10.16 5.61 8.31
CA ALA A 72 9.14 4.89 7.57
C ALA A 72 7.80 4.85 8.31
N ASP A 73 7.79 4.62 9.62
CA ASP A 73 6.58 4.65 10.45
C ASP A 73 5.86 5.99 10.36
N ARG A 74 6.61 7.09 10.45
CA ARG A 74 6.07 8.45 10.36
C ARG A 74 5.49 8.74 8.98
N ILE A 75 6.25 8.48 7.91
CA ILE A 75 5.80 8.79 6.55
C ILE A 75 4.63 7.90 6.14
N SER A 76 4.67 6.60 6.47
CA SER A 76 3.56 5.69 6.22
C SER A 76 2.26 6.14 6.91
N THR A 77 2.37 6.69 8.12
CA THR A 77 1.22 7.26 8.82
C THR A 77 0.60 8.43 8.04
N LEU A 78 1.42 9.32 7.46
CA LEU A 78 0.91 10.42 6.62
C LEU A 78 0.16 9.92 5.39
N PHE A 79 0.67 8.87 4.72
CA PHE A 79 -0.05 8.22 3.62
C PHE A 79 -1.38 7.62 4.07
N LYS A 80 -1.38 6.95 5.22
CA LYS A 80 -2.59 6.34 5.76
C LYS A 80 -3.64 7.37 6.16
N GLU A 81 -3.24 8.50 6.73
CA GLU A 81 -4.13 9.58 7.13
C GLU A 81 -4.69 10.38 5.95
N LEU A 82 -3.96 10.41 4.82
CA LEU A 82 -4.43 11.05 3.59
C LEU A 82 -5.72 10.40 3.08
N LEU A 83 -5.86 9.09 3.21
CA LEU A 83 -6.96 8.33 2.63
C LEU A 83 -8.33 8.74 3.17
N PRO A 84 -8.59 8.76 4.49
CA PRO A 84 -9.85 9.26 5.03
C PRO A 84 -10.07 10.75 4.75
N GLY A 85 -9.00 11.55 4.71
CA GLY A 85 -9.07 12.97 4.32
C GLY A 85 -9.60 13.20 2.91
N LEU A 86 -9.36 12.25 2.01
CA LEU A 86 -9.87 12.23 0.64
C LEU A 86 -11.13 11.35 0.47
N SER A 87 -11.69 10.84 1.55
CA SER A 87 -12.82 9.90 1.54
C SER A 87 -12.57 8.64 0.70
N ILE A 88 -11.32 8.17 0.63
CA ILE A 88 -10.96 6.94 -0.06
C ILE A 88 -11.55 5.73 0.66
N SER A 89 -12.17 4.83 -0.09
CA SER A 89 -12.91 3.66 0.43
C SER A 89 -12.10 2.36 0.36
N ASN A 90 -10.79 2.44 0.59
CA ASN A 90 -9.93 1.26 0.64
C ASN A 90 -10.33 0.32 1.79
N ASP A 91 -10.28 -0.99 1.50
CA ASP A 91 -10.60 -2.03 2.49
C ASP A 91 -9.41 -2.32 3.38
N ASP A 92 -8.19 -2.15 2.86
CA ASP A 92 -6.97 -2.42 3.62
C ASP A 92 -5.83 -1.48 3.22
N PHE A 93 -4.85 -1.37 4.13
CA PHE A 93 -3.61 -0.64 3.94
C PHE A 93 -2.44 -1.53 4.34
N ILE A 94 -1.62 -1.94 3.36
CA ILE A 94 -0.47 -2.81 3.59
C ILE A 94 0.81 -2.00 3.75
N ARG A 95 1.65 -2.40 4.69
CA ARG A 95 3.02 -1.91 4.84
C ARG A 95 3.98 -3.06 4.55
N THR A 96 5.00 -2.84 3.71
CA THR A 96 5.96 -3.91 3.38
C THR A 96 6.81 -4.34 4.57
N THR A 97 6.91 -3.51 5.61
CA THR A 97 7.57 -3.84 6.89
C THR A 97 6.66 -4.57 7.89
N SER A 98 5.37 -4.71 7.61
CA SER A 98 4.46 -5.39 8.53
C SER A 98 4.72 -6.90 8.58
N SER A 99 4.59 -7.50 9.76
CA SER A 99 4.81 -8.93 9.96
C SER A 99 3.94 -9.80 9.07
N ARG A 100 2.68 -9.42 8.84
CA ARG A 100 1.77 -10.16 7.95
C ARG A 100 2.25 -10.17 6.50
N HIS A 101 2.84 -9.07 6.01
CA HIS A 101 3.42 -9.02 4.66
C HIS A 101 4.67 -9.88 4.57
N ILE A 102 5.59 -9.73 5.52
CA ILE A 102 6.86 -10.49 5.58
C ILE A 102 6.58 -11.99 5.58
N GLN A 103 5.65 -12.46 6.41
CA GLN A 103 5.29 -13.89 6.49
C GLN A 103 4.75 -14.41 5.15
N VAL A 104 3.92 -13.63 4.45
CA VAL A 104 3.39 -14.04 3.13
C VAL A 104 4.52 -14.10 2.10
N VAL A 105 5.38 -13.08 2.05
CA VAL A 105 6.53 -13.05 1.13
C VAL A 105 7.44 -14.24 1.36
N GLN A 106 7.82 -14.52 2.61
CA GLN A 106 8.65 -15.68 2.96
C GLN A 106 8.02 -17.00 2.52
N LYS A 107 6.71 -17.15 2.76
CA LYS A 107 5.98 -18.36 2.36
C LYS A 107 5.92 -18.55 0.84
N VAL A 108 5.72 -17.45 0.09
CA VAL A 108 5.70 -17.49 -1.38
C VAL A 108 7.09 -17.84 -1.92
N LEU A 109 8.13 -17.16 -1.45
CA LEU A 109 9.52 -17.43 -1.86
C LEU A 109 9.96 -18.85 -1.56
N SER A 110 9.62 -19.40 -0.37
CA SER A 110 9.92 -20.78 -0.03
C SER A 110 9.27 -21.76 -1.00
N ARG A 111 8.00 -21.53 -1.38
CA ARG A 111 7.29 -22.39 -2.36
C ARG A 111 7.91 -22.31 -3.75
N ILE A 112 8.31 -21.12 -4.19
CA ILE A 112 8.98 -20.94 -5.49
C ILE A 112 10.31 -21.68 -5.49
N TYR A 113 11.11 -21.50 -4.44
CA TYR A 113 12.38 -22.20 -4.29
C TYR A 113 12.21 -23.74 -4.28
N GLU A 114 11.21 -24.26 -3.56
CA GLU A 114 10.90 -25.70 -3.51
C GLU A 114 10.42 -26.24 -4.85
N SER A 115 9.80 -25.41 -5.70
CA SER A 115 9.39 -25.79 -7.06
C SER A 115 10.53 -25.83 -8.07
N GLY A 116 11.70 -25.30 -7.72
CA GLY A 116 12.92 -25.31 -8.56
C GLY A 116 13.04 -24.09 -9.48
N ASP A 117 12.35 -23.01 -9.19
CA ASP A 117 12.41 -21.72 -9.89
C ASP A 117 13.37 -20.74 -9.20
#